data_315ca60d91ccfe56934f8215189a0e41
#
_entry.id   315ca60d91ccfe56934f8215189a0e41
#
_cell.length_a   1.000
_cell.length_b   1.000
_cell.length_c   1.000
_cell.angle_alpha   90.00
_cell.angle_beta   90.00
_cell.angle_gamma   90.00
#
_symmetry.space_group_name_H-M   'P 1'
#
loop_
_entity.id
_entity.type
_entity.pdbx_description
1 polymer ?
#
loop_
_entity_poly.entity_id
_entity_poly.type
_entity_poly.pdbx_seq_one_letter_code
_entity_poly.pdbx_strand_id
1 'polypeptide(L)'
;MPIIKKQELSNRAGAAGGAERCILVGADQGSQSLHIEEVSVAPNARIPRRINPHTEVAIIVQEGKLDAILGRERVPIGPGDTVLAPAGSAHGFLNRYQEPARLLFVYPTHQVEQVEVSIPGATLGFPSEKGLSGYQSPQDRPLGS
;
A
#
# COMPACT_ATOMS: atom_id res chain seq x y z
N MET A 1 12.40 -25.63 6.58
CA MET A 1 12.07 -24.83 5.39
C MET A 1 10.59 -25.00 5.12
N PRO A 2 9.75 -24.08 5.61
CA PRO A 2 8.31 -24.25 5.51
C PRO A 2 7.77 -23.92 4.11
N ILE A 3 6.65 -24.53 3.79
CA ILE A 3 5.86 -24.15 2.63
C ILE A 3 4.58 -23.57 3.19
N ILE A 4 4.27 -22.34 2.80
CA ILE A 4 3.09 -21.64 3.27
C ILE A 4 2.04 -21.76 2.17
N LYS A 5 0.96 -22.48 2.46
CA LYS A 5 -0.11 -22.65 1.48
C LYS A 5 -1.19 -21.61 1.75
N LYS A 6 -1.44 -20.78 0.75
CA LYS A 6 -2.35 -19.66 0.90
C LYS A 6 -3.73 -20.08 1.40
N GLN A 7 -4.24 -21.19 0.90
CA GLN A 7 -5.58 -21.64 1.27
C GLN A 7 -5.69 -22.08 2.74
N GLU A 8 -4.54 -22.28 3.38
CA GLU A 8 -4.52 -22.66 4.79
C GLU A 8 -4.35 -21.46 5.73
N LEU A 9 -4.21 -20.27 5.17
CA LEU A 9 -4.03 -19.08 5.98
C LEU A 9 -5.38 -18.60 6.50
N SER A 10 -5.42 -18.24 7.77
CA SER A 10 -6.64 -17.75 8.41
C SER A 10 -6.55 -16.26 8.77
N ASN A 11 -5.53 -15.59 8.28
CA ASN A 11 -5.25 -14.21 8.66
C ASN A 11 -5.75 -13.20 7.62
N ARG A 12 -6.87 -13.49 6.99
CA ARG A 12 -7.50 -12.55 6.08
C ARG A 12 -8.28 -11.53 6.87
N ALA A 13 -8.22 -10.31 6.44
CA ALA A 13 -8.93 -9.24 7.14
C ALA A 13 -9.29 -8.14 6.17
N GLY A 14 -10.39 -7.48 6.44
CA GLY A 14 -10.75 -6.27 5.74
C GLY A 14 -9.79 -5.17 6.14
N ALA A 15 -9.61 -4.22 5.25
CA ALA A 15 -8.77 -3.07 5.50
C ALA A 15 -9.55 -1.81 5.19
N ALA A 16 -9.02 -0.67 5.61
CA ALA A 16 -9.65 0.61 5.35
C ALA A 16 -9.82 0.81 3.84
N GLY A 17 -10.89 1.47 3.44
CA GLY A 17 -11.13 1.75 2.03
C GLY A 17 -11.79 0.64 1.26
N GLY A 18 -12.12 -0.47 1.91
CA GLY A 18 -12.79 -1.59 1.25
C GLY A 18 -11.86 -2.62 0.64
N ALA A 19 -10.57 -2.51 0.90
CA ALA A 19 -9.62 -3.52 0.45
C ALA A 19 -9.64 -4.71 1.41
N GLU A 20 -9.11 -5.83 0.95
CA GLU A 20 -8.97 -7.03 1.76
C GLU A 20 -7.53 -7.49 1.71
N ARG A 21 -6.96 -7.87 2.84
CA ARG A 21 -5.56 -8.25 2.91
C ARG A 21 -5.40 -9.66 3.47
N CYS A 22 -4.32 -10.31 3.04
CA CYS A 22 -3.94 -11.62 3.54
C CYS A 22 -2.42 -11.61 3.69
N ILE A 23 -1.93 -11.90 4.89
CA ILE A 23 -0.49 -11.95 5.14
C ILE A 23 0.01 -13.31 4.68
N LEU A 24 0.89 -13.32 3.71
CA LEU A 24 1.46 -14.54 3.17
C LEU A 24 2.72 -14.96 3.92
N VAL A 25 3.55 -13.99 4.28
CA VAL A 25 4.78 -14.24 5.02
C VAL A 25 4.89 -13.18 6.10
N GLY A 26 5.10 -13.59 7.31
CA GLY A 26 5.27 -12.67 8.43
C GLY A 26 5.85 -13.38 9.63
N ALA A 27 5.82 -12.72 10.77
CA ALA A 27 6.37 -13.27 12.00
C ALA A 27 5.68 -14.57 12.38
N ASP A 28 4.37 -14.66 12.15
CA ASP A 28 3.61 -15.85 12.51
C ASP A 28 4.04 -17.06 11.71
N GLN A 29 4.61 -16.88 10.52
CA GLN A 29 5.13 -17.97 9.72
C GLN A 29 6.61 -18.20 9.96
N GLY A 30 7.19 -17.51 10.93
CA GLY A 30 8.59 -17.69 11.28
C GLY A 30 9.56 -16.78 10.55
N SER A 31 9.07 -15.77 9.85
CA SER A 31 9.96 -14.84 9.15
C SER A 31 10.66 -13.94 10.16
N GLN A 32 11.96 -13.73 9.93
CA GLN A 32 12.76 -12.89 10.78
C GLN A 32 13.03 -11.52 10.17
N SER A 33 12.82 -11.37 8.87
CA SER A 33 13.17 -10.13 8.20
C SER A 33 12.27 -9.79 7.03
N LEU A 34 11.23 -10.55 6.80
CA LEU A 34 10.34 -10.29 5.66
C LEU A 34 8.90 -10.24 6.10
N HIS A 35 8.13 -9.40 5.43
CA HIS A 35 6.68 -9.40 5.56
C HIS A 35 6.10 -9.21 4.17
N ILE A 36 5.22 -10.12 3.75
CA ILE A 36 4.60 -10.07 2.45
C ILE A 36 3.10 -10.20 2.62
N GLU A 37 2.36 -9.23 2.08
CA GLU A 37 0.89 -9.25 2.12
C GLU A 37 0.34 -9.21 0.71
N GLU A 38 -0.75 -9.92 0.52
CA GLU A 38 -1.54 -9.79 -0.69
C GLU A 38 -2.74 -8.92 -0.37
N VAL A 39 -3.02 -7.94 -1.20
CA VAL A 39 -4.15 -7.03 -0.99
C VAL A 39 -5.02 -7.04 -2.23
N SER A 40 -6.30 -7.33 -2.04
CA SER A 40 -7.29 -7.31 -3.10
C SER A 40 -8.10 -6.03 -2.99
N VAL A 41 -8.30 -5.37 -4.12
CA VAL A 41 -8.98 -4.07 -4.16
C VAL A 41 -10.13 -4.19 -5.15
N ALA A 42 -11.35 -4.23 -4.63
CA ALA A 42 -12.53 -4.33 -5.48
C ALA A 42 -12.73 -3.04 -6.27
N PRO A 43 -13.55 -3.07 -7.33
CA PRO A 43 -13.88 -1.84 -8.04
C PRO A 43 -14.41 -0.78 -7.07
N ASN A 44 -13.95 0.43 -7.24
CA ASN A 44 -14.29 1.60 -6.42
C ASN A 44 -13.75 1.56 -5.00
N ALA A 45 -13.01 0.51 -4.64
CA ALA A 45 -12.32 0.47 -3.36
C ALA A 45 -10.96 1.11 -3.49
N ARG A 46 -10.37 1.39 -2.35
CA ARG A 46 -9.07 2.07 -2.32
C ARG A 46 -8.25 1.61 -1.14
N ILE A 47 -6.95 1.85 -1.25
CA ILE A 47 -6.02 1.75 -0.14
C ILE A 47 -5.67 3.19 0.22
N PRO A 48 -6.05 3.65 1.43
CA PRO A 48 -5.75 5.03 1.83
C PRO A 48 -4.26 5.32 1.81
N ARG A 49 -3.93 6.59 1.69
CA ARG A 49 -2.53 7.00 1.67
C ARG A 49 -1.88 6.67 3.00
N ARG A 50 -0.71 6.09 2.92
CA ARG A 50 0.06 5.66 4.08
C ARG A 50 1.51 5.99 3.90
N ILE A 51 2.20 6.03 5.03
CA ILE A 51 3.64 6.23 5.09
C ILE A 51 4.20 5.08 5.88
N ASN A 52 5.25 4.47 5.38
CA ASN A 52 6.06 3.54 6.16
C ASN A 52 7.28 4.32 6.61
N PRO A 53 7.31 4.75 7.87
CA PRO A 53 8.33 5.73 8.27
C PRO A 53 9.75 5.18 8.29
N HIS A 54 9.91 3.88 8.45
CA HIS A 54 11.23 3.32 8.67
C HIS A 54 11.72 2.38 7.58
N THR A 55 10.86 1.99 6.66
CA THR A 55 11.27 1.04 5.62
C THR A 55 10.67 1.43 4.28
N GLU A 56 11.37 1.06 3.23
CA GLU A 56 10.76 1.08 1.91
C GLU A 56 9.81 -0.10 1.75
N VAL A 57 9.00 -0.07 0.72
CA VAL A 57 8.13 -1.19 0.39
C VAL A 57 8.05 -1.30 -1.12
N ALA A 58 8.08 -2.54 -1.62
CA ALA A 58 7.84 -2.80 -3.03
C ALA A 58 6.41 -3.29 -3.17
N ILE A 59 5.66 -2.71 -4.10
CA ILE A 59 4.26 -3.04 -4.31
C ILE A 59 4.11 -3.46 -5.76
N ILE A 60 3.77 -4.73 -5.97
CA ILE A 60 3.75 -5.34 -7.29
C ILE A 60 2.31 -5.61 -7.68
N VAL A 61 1.89 -5.12 -8.85
CA VAL A 61 0.55 -5.40 -9.35
C VAL A 61 0.55 -6.79 -9.95
N GLN A 62 -0.30 -7.66 -9.46
CA GLN A 62 -0.42 -9.02 -9.98
C GLN A 62 -1.60 -9.17 -10.93
N GLU A 63 -2.70 -8.51 -10.64
CA GLU A 63 -3.89 -8.57 -11.49
C GLU A 63 -4.61 -7.25 -11.46
N GLY A 64 -5.28 -6.94 -12.57
CA GLY A 64 -6.14 -5.77 -12.65
C GLY A 64 -5.36 -4.48 -12.81
N LYS A 65 -6.09 -3.39 -12.84
CA LYS A 65 -5.52 -2.05 -12.99
C LYS A 65 -5.90 -1.21 -11.81
N LEU A 66 -5.03 -0.27 -11.49
CA LEU A 66 -5.28 0.67 -10.40
C LEU A 66 -4.64 2.00 -10.76
N ASP A 67 -5.03 3.04 -10.03
CA ASP A 67 -4.28 4.27 -10.03
C ASP A 67 -3.47 4.29 -8.75
N ALA A 68 -2.17 4.48 -8.89
CA ALA A 68 -1.28 4.69 -7.75
C ALA A 68 -1.26 6.17 -7.43
N ILE A 69 -1.36 6.50 -6.16
CA ILE A 69 -1.30 7.88 -5.69
C ILE A 69 0.03 8.02 -4.97
N LEU A 70 0.96 8.68 -5.62
CA LEU A 70 2.34 8.77 -5.16
C LEU A 70 2.65 10.23 -4.91
N GLY A 71 2.65 10.62 -3.64
CA GLY A 71 2.76 12.02 -3.33
C GLY A 71 1.59 12.78 -3.94
N ARG A 72 1.89 13.62 -4.93
CA ARG A 72 0.87 14.40 -5.62
C ARG A 72 0.47 13.84 -6.96
N GLU A 73 1.10 12.76 -7.37
CA GLU A 73 0.86 12.21 -8.69
C GLU A 73 -0.12 11.07 -8.64
N ARG A 74 -0.87 10.95 -9.70
CA ARG A 74 -1.80 9.86 -9.88
C ARG A 74 -1.40 9.14 -11.15
N VAL A 75 -0.98 7.89 -11.00
CA VAL A 75 -0.36 7.14 -12.08
C VAL A 75 -1.11 5.84 -12.31
N PRO A 76 -1.64 5.60 -13.51
CA PRO A 76 -2.25 4.31 -13.82
C PRO A 76 -1.17 3.22 -13.87
N ILE A 77 -1.47 2.10 -13.24
CA ILE A 77 -0.57 0.95 -13.24
C ILE A 77 -1.36 -0.32 -13.52
N GLY A 78 -0.67 -1.35 -14.00
CA GLY A 78 -1.27 -2.62 -14.36
C GLY A 78 -0.35 -3.79 -14.06
N PRO A 79 -0.77 -5.00 -14.43
CA PRO A 79 -0.04 -6.22 -14.07
C PRO A 79 1.43 -6.16 -14.48
N GLY A 80 2.28 -6.51 -13.54
CA GLY A 80 3.73 -6.48 -13.74
C GLY A 80 4.39 -5.19 -13.33
N ASP A 81 3.62 -4.11 -13.14
CA ASP A 81 4.21 -2.85 -12.69
C ASP A 81 4.51 -2.92 -11.20
N THR A 82 5.55 -2.25 -10.80
CA THR A 82 5.98 -2.21 -9.40
C THR A 82 6.16 -0.78 -8.95
N VAL A 83 5.60 -0.47 -7.80
CA VAL A 83 5.86 0.80 -7.13
C VAL A 83 6.88 0.54 -6.05
N LEU A 84 7.97 1.28 -6.07
CA LEU A 84 8.93 1.24 -4.98
C LEU A 84 8.74 2.52 -4.18
N ALA A 85 8.19 2.37 -2.99
CA ALA A 85 7.90 3.50 -2.12
C ALA A 85 9.01 3.62 -1.09
N PRO A 86 9.83 4.68 -1.16
CA PRO A 86 10.88 4.86 -0.17
C PRO A 86 10.30 5.10 1.22
N ALA A 87 11.10 4.86 2.23
CA ALA A 87 10.70 5.15 3.60
C ALA A 87 10.24 6.60 3.72
N GLY A 88 9.13 6.80 4.40
CA GLY A 88 8.61 8.14 4.63
C GLY A 88 7.79 8.73 3.50
N SER A 89 7.64 8.05 2.38
CA SER A 89 6.85 8.60 1.27
C SER A 89 5.40 8.13 1.35
N ALA A 90 4.49 9.05 1.08
CA ALA A 90 3.06 8.75 1.12
C ALA A 90 2.63 8.09 -0.17
N HIS A 91 1.87 7.02 -0.05
CA HIS A 91 1.38 6.29 -1.21
C HIS A 91 0.02 5.66 -0.91
N GLY A 92 -0.80 5.56 -1.92
CA GLY A 92 -2.11 4.92 -1.82
C GLY A 92 -2.53 4.45 -3.20
N PHE A 93 -3.68 3.80 -3.25
CA PHE A 93 -4.17 3.22 -4.51
C PHE A 93 -5.68 3.38 -4.60
N LEU A 94 -6.16 3.55 -5.82
CA LEU A 94 -7.59 3.61 -6.09
C LEU A 94 -7.91 2.71 -7.27
N ASN A 95 -8.88 1.84 -7.10
CA ASN A 95 -9.39 1.06 -8.21
C ASN A 95 -10.63 1.75 -8.76
N ARG A 96 -10.44 2.58 -9.77
CA ARG A 96 -11.56 3.22 -10.46
C ARG A 96 -12.01 2.43 -11.69
N TYR A 97 -11.45 1.23 -11.83
CA TYR A 97 -11.76 0.39 -12.99
C TYR A 97 -12.83 -0.62 -12.62
N GLN A 98 -13.24 -1.42 -13.58
CA GLN A 98 -14.39 -2.30 -13.40
C GLN A 98 -14.02 -3.70 -12.92
N GLU A 99 -12.74 -4.03 -12.91
CA GLU A 99 -12.27 -5.33 -12.49
C GLU A 99 -11.55 -5.24 -11.16
N PRO A 100 -11.61 -6.28 -10.34
CA PRO A 100 -10.81 -6.27 -9.11
C PRO A 100 -9.33 -6.29 -9.43
N ALA A 101 -8.55 -5.74 -8.53
CA ALA A 101 -7.10 -5.72 -8.66
C ALA A 101 -6.47 -6.43 -7.47
N ARG A 102 -5.28 -6.95 -7.66
CA ARG A 102 -4.55 -7.66 -6.62
C ARG A 102 -3.10 -7.20 -6.61
N LEU A 103 -2.65 -6.80 -5.44
CA LEU A 103 -1.32 -6.28 -5.22
C LEU A 103 -0.56 -7.17 -4.24
N LEU A 104 0.76 -7.16 -4.39
CA LEU A 104 1.63 -7.84 -3.46
C LEU A 104 2.53 -6.80 -2.83
N PHE A 105 2.47 -6.66 -1.50
CA PHE A 105 3.30 -5.73 -0.75
C PHE A 105 4.45 -6.51 -0.13
N VAL A 106 5.67 -6.09 -0.39
CA VAL A 106 6.87 -6.76 0.11
C VAL A 106 7.65 -5.78 0.98
N TYR A 107 7.78 -6.11 2.25
CA TYR A 107 8.48 -5.28 3.23
C TYR A 107 9.74 -5.99 3.69
N PRO A 108 10.85 -5.26 3.84
CA PRO A 108 12.12 -5.84 4.30
C PRO A 108 12.20 -5.86 5.83
N THR A 109 11.10 -6.12 6.49
CA THR A 109 11.04 -6.21 7.94
C THR A 109 9.82 -7.04 8.30
N HIS A 110 9.91 -7.78 9.39
CA HIS A 110 8.74 -8.49 9.90
C HIS A 110 7.91 -7.63 10.86
N GLN A 111 8.36 -6.42 11.14
CA GLN A 111 7.66 -5.47 12.01
C GLN A 111 7.26 -4.27 11.18
N VAL A 112 6.13 -4.38 10.49
CA VAL A 112 5.66 -3.33 9.61
C VAL A 112 5.01 -2.23 10.42
N GLU A 113 5.47 -1.00 10.22
CA GLU A 113 4.88 0.17 10.82
C GLU A 113 4.32 1.06 9.73
N GLN A 114 3.09 1.48 9.91
CA GLN A 114 2.42 2.32 8.93
C GLN A 114 1.69 3.44 9.63
N VAL A 115 1.69 4.61 9.01
CA VAL A 115 0.93 5.74 9.48
C VAL A 115 0.03 6.20 8.35
N GLU A 116 -1.27 6.26 8.61
CA GLU A 116 -2.20 6.73 7.61
C GLU A 116 -2.12 8.24 7.52
N VAL A 117 -2.08 8.77 6.30
CA VAL A 117 -1.98 10.19 6.08
C VAL A 117 -3.37 10.77 6.00
N SER A 118 -3.68 11.66 6.94
CA SER A 118 -4.94 12.34 6.96
C SER A 118 -4.72 13.75 6.48
N ILE A 119 -5.43 14.15 5.44
CA ILE A 119 -5.26 15.47 4.88
C ILE A 119 -6.48 16.31 5.20
N PRO A 120 -6.34 17.34 6.01
CA PRO A 120 -7.48 18.17 6.40
C PRO A 120 -8.15 18.77 5.18
N GLY A 121 -9.46 18.76 5.18
CA GLY A 121 -10.21 19.27 4.06
C GLY A 121 -10.28 18.37 2.86
N ALA A 122 -9.75 17.17 3.00
CA ALA A 122 -9.81 16.21 1.92
C ALA A 122 -11.25 15.86 1.62
N THR A 123 -11.54 15.66 0.35
CA THR A 123 -12.86 15.25 -0.07
C THR A 123 -12.78 13.88 -0.66
N LEU A 124 -13.85 13.49 -1.26
CA LEU A 124 -13.95 12.17 -1.77
C LEU A 124 -12.82 11.78 -2.65
N GLY A 125 -12.43 10.60 -2.49
CA GLY A 125 -11.48 10.00 -3.36
C GLY A 125 -10.10 10.38 -2.98
N PHE A 126 -9.69 11.59 -3.29
CA PHE A 126 -8.35 11.99 -3.00
C PHE A 126 -8.31 13.36 -2.47
N PRO A 127 -7.50 13.50 -1.47
CA PRO A 127 -7.38 14.77 -0.81
C PRO A 127 -6.60 15.74 -1.66
N SER A 128 -6.79 16.99 -1.32
CA SER A 128 -5.97 18.04 -1.84
C SER A 128 -4.58 17.88 -1.30
N GLU A 129 -3.61 18.06 -2.15
CA GLU A 129 -2.25 17.88 -1.72
C GLU A 129 -1.78 18.94 -0.76
N LYS A 130 -2.37 20.10 -0.84
CA LYS A 130 -1.95 21.12 0.09
C LYS A 130 -2.29 20.79 1.53
N GLY A 131 -3.08 19.79 1.73
CA GLY A 131 -3.44 19.39 3.07
C GLY A 131 -2.43 18.52 3.75
N LEU A 132 -1.34 18.23 3.13
CA LEU A 132 -0.32 17.41 3.74
C LEU A 132 0.43 18.17 4.80
N SER A 133 -0.25 18.82 5.66
CA SER A 133 0.43 19.59 6.69
C SER A 133 0.85 18.65 7.81
N GLY A 134 1.87 18.98 8.50
CA GLY A 134 2.35 18.21 9.62
C GLY A 134 3.30 17.11 9.23
N TYR A 135 3.30 16.71 7.99
CA TYR A 135 4.26 15.72 7.55
C TYR A 135 4.68 16.04 6.13
N GLN A 136 5.96 15.90 5.88
CA GLN A 136 6.48 15.99 4.53
C GLN A 136 7.49 14.90 4.32
N SER A 137 7.26 14.10 3.30
CA SER A 137 8.19 13.05 2.99
C SER A 137 9.45 13.65 2.38
N PRO A 138 10.52 12.90 2.40
CA PRO A 138 11.74 13.37 1.74
C PRO A 138 11.58 13.69 0.29
N GLN A 139 10.60 13.11 -0.37
CA GLN A 139 10.36 13.41 -1.78
C GLN A 139 9.55 14.66 -1.96
N ASP A 140 8.67 14.94 -1.03
CA ASP A 140 7.79 16.08 -1.15
C ASP A 140 8.41 17.34 -0.62
N ARG A 141 9.32 17.19 0.31
CA ARG A 141 9.96 18.30 0.82
C ARG A 141 10.74 18.84 -0.20
N PRO A 142 10.73 19.82 -0.20
CA PRO A 142 11.57 20.33 -1.18
C PRO A 142 12.88 19.74 -0.95
N LEU A 143 12.62 18.57 -0.95
CA LEU A 143 12.54 17.53 -0.66
C LEU A 143 12.65 17.25 -0.42
N GLY A 144 12.60 17.57 -0.13
CA GLY A 144 12.21 16.96 0.28
C GLY A 144 11.68 16.56 0.72
N SER A 145 11.71 16.57 1.00
CA SER A 145 10.84 16.21 1.64
C SER A 145 10.88 15.83 1.94
#